data_39f08ee944c22e3dff00a6fdb892d21a
#
_entry.id   39f08ee944c22e3dff00a6fdb892d21a
#
_cell.length_a   1.000
_cell.length_b   1.000
_cell.length_c   1.000
_cell.angle_alpha   90.00
_cell.angle_beta   90.00
_cell.angle_gamma   90.00
#
_symmetry.space_group_name_H-M   'P 1'
#
loop_
_entity.id
_entity.type
_entity.pdbx_description
1 polymer ?
#
loop_
_entity_poly.entity_id
_entity_poly.type
_entity_poly.pdbx_seq_one_letter_code
_entity_poly.pdbx_strand_id
1 'polypeptide(L)'
;MKHYLGIDIGGTAVKLGIVDEAGAVLAKAEESVSFDGYRTPILTTVLKAAQAFLAAQSVPAESLAGIGVSATGQIDSRKGIVAGTCGNLPNYIGAPIKAELEKTFGLPVAVANDANCMTLGEVWAGGAQGYTDVIGVTLGTGVGGGILTGGRLLEGARGLGGELGHYRTHALDGVDCTCGAKGCWERYAATTALVRAAQEKDPAWKDGRAIFAAAEAGNETVLALLDAWTDEIAQGLAGMVHIFNPQLILIGGGVSAQQKLLIEPIAEKVKASVMPAFAEGLEIRAAQLHNDAGMVGAVYYFRQTMEKE
;
A
#
# COMPACT_ATOMS: atom_id res chain seq x y z
N MET A 1 -17.63 -16.63 -16.53
CA MET A 1 -16.47 -16.07 -15.77
C MET A 1 -16.89 -14.69 -15.29
N LYS A 2 -16.82 -14.43 -13.98
CA LYS A 2 -17.17 -13.13 -13.41
C LYS A 2 -16.05 -12.12 -13.68
N HIS A 3 -16.41 -10.88 -13.95
CA HIS A 3 -15.50 -9.75 -14.06
C HIS A 3 -15.87 -8.70 -13.03
N TYR A 4 -14.89 -7.95 -12.57
CA TYR A 4 -15.02 -6.92 -11.55
C TYR A 4 -14.32 -5.65 -12.01
N LEU A 5 -14.79 -4.50 -11.56
CA LEU A 5 -14.06 -3.27 -11.69
C LEU A 5 -13.17 -3.09 -10.43
N GLY A 6 -11.85 -3.11 -10.64
CA GLY A 6 -10.88 -2.73 -9.64
C GLY A 6 -10.52 -1.25 -9.79
N ILE A 7 -10.59 -0.49 -8.71
CA ILE A 7 -10.22 0.93 -8.67
C ILE A 7 -9.14 1.11 -7.59
N ASP A 8 -8.02 1.75 -7.94
CA ASP A 8 -6.96 2.11 -6.99
C ASP A 8 -6.79 3.63 -6.96
N ILE A 9 -7.26 4.25 -5.89
CA ILE A 9 -7.29 5.70 -5.70
C ILE A 9 -6.05 6.12 -4.93
N GLY A 10 -5.04 6.61 -5.64
CA GLY A 10 -3.86 7.24 -5.05
C GLY A 10 -4.02 8.75 -4.87
N GLY A 11 -3.03 9.38 -4.22
CA GLY A 11 -3.02 10.83 -4.03
C GLY A 11 -2.83 11.64 -5.32
N THR A 12 -2.20 11.07 -6.36
CA THR A 12 -1.91 11.78 -7.63
C THR A 12 -2.60 11.19 -8.85
N ALA A 13 -2.96 9.93 -8.80
CA ALA A 13 -3.62 9.22 -9.91
C ALA A 13 -4.63 8.20 -9.38
N VAL A 14 -5.63 7.89 -10.21
CA VAL A 14 -6.51 6.73 -10.06
C VAL A 14 -6.16 5.73 -11.14
N LYS A 15 -6.03 4.45 -10.74
CA LYS A 15 -5.87 3.32 -11.65
C LYS A 15 -7.16 2.52 -11.69
N LEU A 16 -7.51 2.04 -12.84
CA LEU A 16 -8.73 1.32 -13.14
C LEU A 16 -8.37 0.02 -13.84
N GLY A 17 -9.05 -1.06 -13.51
CA GLY A 17 -8.84 -2.33 -14.17
C GLY A 17 -10.08 -3.22 -14.20
N ILE A 18 -10.24 -3.98 -15.28
CA ILE A 18 -11.16 -5.12 -15.31
C ILE A 18 -10.37 -6.34 -14.85
N VAL A 19 -10.80 -6.91 -13.75
CA VAL A 19 -10.13 -8.06 -13.10
C VAL A 19 -11.08 -9.26 -13.15
N ASP A 20 -10.58 -10.42 -13.54
CA ASP A 20 -11.36 -11.65 -13.56
C ASP A 20 -11.37 -12.37 -12.18
N GLU A 21 -12.11 -13.48 -12.12
CA GLU A 21 -12.22 -14.28 -10.87
C GLU A 21 -10.94 -15.03 -10.48
N ALA A 22 -9.92 -15.04 -11.33
CA ALA A 22 -8.60 -15.57 -11.03
C ALA A 22 -7.58 -14.49 -10.61
N GLY A 23 -7.98 -13.20 -10.62
CA GLY A 23 -7.11 -12.08 -10.29
C GLY A 23 -6.30 -11.52 -11.47
N ALA A 24 -6.56 -12.01 -12.69
CA ALA A 24 -5.90 -11.48 -13.88
C ALA A 24 -6.49 -10.14 -14.31
N VAL A 25 -5.63 -9.17 -14.59
CA VAL A 25 -6.02 -7.85 -15.11
C VAL A 25 -6.18 -7.93 -16.62
N LEU A 26 -7.43 -7.84 -17.10
CA LEU A 26 -7.78 -7.97 -18.52
C LEU A 26 -7.63 -6.66 -19.30
N ALA A 27 -7.91 -5.54 -18.66
CA ALA A 27 -7.74 -4.20 -19.19
C ALA A 27 -7.42 -3.23 -18.06
N LYS A 28 -6.66 -2.18 -18.35
CA LYS A 28 -6.36 -1.14 -17.34
C LYS A 28 -6.20 0.23 -17.97
N ALA A 29 -6.43 1.27 -17.13
CA ALA A 29 -6.20 2.67 -17.43
C ALA A 29 -5.73 3.40 -16.19
N GLU A 30 -5.13 4.58 -16.40
CA GLU A 30 -4.70 5.48 -15.33
C GLU A 30 -5.06 6.91 -15.70
N GLU A 31 -5.57 7.68 -14.71
CA GLU A 31 -5.92 9.09 -14.84
C GLU A 31 -5.37 9.91 -13.67
N SER A 32 -4.90 11.12 -13.94
CA SER A 32 -4.43 12.02 -12.88
C SER A 32 -5.62 12.56 -12.09
N VAL A 33 -5.53 12.51 -10.76
CA VAL A 33 -6.48 13.16 -9.84
C VAL A 33 -5.99 14.53 -9.34
N SER A 34 -4.74 14.88 -9.63
CA SER A 34 -4.10 16.14 -9.23
C SER A 34 -3.89 17.12 -10.40
N PHE A 35 -4.46 16.83 -11.57
CA PHE A 35 -4.23 17.55 -12.84
C PHE A 35 -4.53 19.06 -12.76
N ASP A 36 -5.41 19.49 -11.86
CA ASP A 36 -5.80 20.89 -11.68
C ASP A 36 -5.48 21.44 -10.27
N GLY A 37 -4.57 20.77 -9.53
CA GLY A 37 -4.23 21.10 -8.16
C GLY A 37 -5.38 20.81 -7.19
N TYR A 38 -6.11 19.72 -7.43
CA TYR A 38 -7.27 19.24 -6.63
C TYR A 38 -8.45 20.23 -6.55
N ARG A 39 -8.61 21.15 -7.51
CA ARG A 39 -9.83 21.98 -7.63
C ARG A 39 -11.04 21.12 -7.92
N THR A 40 -10.88 20.10 -8.76
CA THR A 40 -11.86 19.02 -8.91
C THR A 40 -11.63 18.00 -7.79
N PRO A 41 -12.66 17.69 -6.97
CA PRO A 41 -12.54 16.66 -5.94
C PRO A 41 -12.11 15.31 -6.52
N ILE A 42 -11.22 14.60 -5.82
CA ILE A 42 -10.68 13.30 -6.25
C ILE A 42 -11.81 12.34 -6.65
N LEU A 43 -12.84 12.19 -5.79
CA LEU A 43 -13.97 11.29 -6.07
C LEU A 43 -14.72 11.65 -7.37
N THR A 44 -14.85 12.93 -7.69
CA THR A 44 -15.46 13.36 -8.96
C THR A 44 -14.65 12.89 -10.17
N THR A 45 -13.33 12.98 -10.09
CA THR A 45 -12.42 12.47 -11.13
C THR A 45 -12.52 10.95 -11.24
N VAL A 46 -12.53 10.23 -10.11
CA VAL A 46 -12.68 8.77 -10.06
C VAL A 46 -13.95 8.30 -10.77
N LEU A 47 -15.10 8.93 -10.47
CA LEU A 47 -16.38 8.57 -11.10
C LEU A 47 -16.34 8.76 -12.61
N LYS A 48 -15.84 9.90 -13.08
CA LYS A 48 -15.72 10.20 -14.53
C LYS A 48 -14.75 9.24 -15.22
N ALA A 49 -13.58 9.00 -14.61
CA ALA A 49 -12.57 8.09 -15.15
C ALA A 49 -13.12 6.66 -15.28
N ALA A 50 -13.84 6.16 -14.26
CA ALA A 50 -14.42 4.83 -14.27
C ALA A 50 -15.51 4.69 -15.36
N GLN A 51 -16.37 5.69 -15.53
CA GLN A 51 -17.37 5.71 -16.61
C GLN A 51 -16.71 5.72 -18.00
N ALA A 52 -15.71 6.59 -18.19
CA ALA A 52 -14.97 6.68 -19.47
C ALA A 52 -14.20 5.38 -19.77
N PHE A 53 -13.59 4.77 -18.77
CA PHE A 53 -12.87 3.50 -18.89
C PHE A 53 -13.81 2.38 -19.36
N LEU A 54 -14.93 2.16 -18.67
CA LEU A 54 -15.90 1.13 -19.06
C LEU A 54 -16.47 1.35 -20.48
N ALA A 55 -16.77 2.60 -20.84
CA ALA A 55 -17.22 2.94 -22.18
C ALA A 55 -16.15 2.64 -23.23
N ALA A 56 -14.88 2.99 -22.98
CA ALA A 56 -13.77 2.70 -23.89
C ALA A 56 -13.51 1.20 -24.08
N GLN A 57 -13.76 0.39 -23.04
CA GLN A 57 -13.64 -1.06 -23.12
C GLN A 57 -14.90 -1.75 -23.67
N SER A 58 -15.97 -0.99 -23.97
CA SER A 58 -17.28 -1.53 -24.37
C SER A 58 -17.84 -2.55 -23.37
N VAL A 59 -17.58 -2.34 -22.07
CA VAL A 59 -18.06 -3.19 -20.98
C VAL A 59 -19.24 -2.50 -20.29
N PRO A 60 -20.46 -3.01 -20.42
CA PRO A 60 -21.61 -2.52 -19.67
C PRO A 60 -21.43 -2.75 -18.18
N ALA A 61 -21.74 -1.77 -17.36
CA ALA A 61 -21.56 -1.89 -15.90
C ALA A 61 -22.33 -3.09 -15.33
N GLU A 62 -23.54 -3.35 -15.82
CA GLU A 62 -24.39 -4.47 -15.42
C GLU A 62 -23.82 -5.86 -15.74
N SER A 63 -22.78 -5.94 -16.57
CA SER A 63 -22.06 -7.19 -16.84
C SER A 63 -21.02 -7.53 -15.78
N LEU A 64 -20.70 -6.57 -14.89
CA LEU A 64 -19.74 -6.75 -13.81
C LEU A 64 -20.40 -7.28 -12.55
N ALA A 65 -19.70 -8.12 -11.80
CA ALA A 65 -20.21 -8.67 -10.54
C ALA A 65 -20.16 -7.66 -9.38
N GLY A 66 -19.29 -6.64 -9.47
CA GLY A 66 -19.17 -5.59 -8.48
C GLY A 66 -17.89 -4.76 -8.64
N ILE A 67 -17.68 -3.87 -7.69
CA ILE A 67 -16.56 -2.92 -7.68
C ILE A 67 -15.75 -3.07 -6.39
N GLY A 68 -14.46 -3.36 -6.53
CA GLY A 68 -13.48 -3.29 -5.44
C GLY A 68 -12.70 -2.00 -5.51
N VAL A 69 -12.54 -1.30 -4.38
CA VAL A 69 -11.83 -0.01 -4.31
C VAL A 69 -10.71 -0.07 -3.28
N SER A 70 -9.50 0.17 -3.75
CA SER A 70 -8.32 0.53 -2.96
C SER A 70 -8.28 2.04 -2.87
N ALA A 71 -8.12 2.60 -1.68
CA ALA A 71 -8.09 4.04 -1.52
C ALA A 71 -7.02 4.48 -0.52
N THR A 72 -6.26 5.51 -0.88
CA THR A 72 -5.27 6.11 0.01
C THR A 72 -5.93 6.78 1.20
N GLY A 73 -5.24 6.83 2.34
CA GLY A 73 -5.72 7.41 3.58
C GLY A 73 -6.39 6.40 4.52
N GLN A 74 -6.93 6.91 5.62
CA GLN A 74 -7.62 6.11 6.62
C GLN A 74 -9.06 5.82 6.14
N ILE A 75 -9.36 4.59 5.83
CA ILE A 75 -10.63 4.17 5.26
C ILE A 75 -11.48 3.47 6.31
N ASP A 76 -12.64 4.02 6.65
CA ASP A 76 -13.70 3.28 7.35
C ASP A 76 -14.31 2.29 6.35
N SER A 77 -13.76 1.08 6.26
CA SER A 77 -14.16 0.08 5.25
C SER A 77 -15.62 -0.36 5.40
N ARG A 78 -16.18 -0.30 6.60
CA ARG A 78 -17.58 -0.66 6.87
C ARG A 78 -18.55 0.35 6.26
N LYS A 79 -18.19 1.64 6.31
CA LYS A 79 -18.99 2.72 5.71
C LYS A 79 -18.59 3.03 4.28
N GLY A 80 -17.38 2.63 3.87
CA GLY A 80 -16.79 2.95 2.58
C GLY A 80 -16.52 4.44 2.39
N ILE A 81 -16.02 5.09 3.46
CA ILE A 81 -15.71 6.54 3.48
C ILE A 81 -14.25 6.77 3.85
N VAL A 82 -13.70 7.90 3.42
CA VAL A 82 -12.40 8.39 3.88
C VAL A 82 -12.57 9.01 5.26
N ALA A 83 -12.08 8.34 6.31
CA ALA A 83 -12.19 8.80 7.68
C ALA A 83 -11.11 9.83 8.05
N GLY A 84 -9.94 9.78 7.39
CA GLY A 84 -8.83 10.69 7.62
C GLY A 84 -7.72 10.52 6.59
N THR A 85 -6.78 11.46 6.56
CA THR A 85 -5.55 11.35 5.76
C THR A 85 -4.37 11.85 6.57
N CYS A 86 -3.17 11.31 6.28
CA CYS A 86 -1.90 11.83 6.81
C CYS A 86 -1.18 12.70 5.78
N GLY A 87 -1.89 13.19 4.77
CA GLY A 87 -1.40 14.07 3.72
C GLY A 87 -2.38 15.22 3.46
N ASN A 88 -1.92 16.23 2.74
CA ASN A 88 -2.77 17.36 2.36
C ASN A 88 -3.51 17.04 1.05
N LEU A 89 -4.60 16.28 1.14
CA LEU A 89 -5.52 15.98 0.04
C LEU A 89 -6.81 16.79 0.23
N PRO A 90 -6.96 17.94 -0.44
CA PRO A 90 -8.13 18.81 -0.27
C PRO A 90 -9.43 18.09 -0.64
N ASN A 91 -10.48 18.32 0.16
CA ASN A 91 -11.84 17.81 -0.09
C ASN A 91 -11.94 16.26 -0.21
N TYR A 92 -10.98 15.53 0.40
CA TYR A 92 -10.98 14.07 0.33
C TYR A 92 -11.50 13.42 1.61
N ILE A 93 -11.22 13.99 2.79
CA ILE A 93 -11.79 13.50 4.06
C ILE A 93 -13.31 13.62 4.04
N GLY A 94 -13.99 12.55 4.42
CA GLY A 94 -15.44 12.43 4.38
C GLY A 94 -16.00 12.01 3.02
N ALA A 95 -15.16 11.80 1.98
CA ALA A 95 -15.62 11.35 0.66
C ALA A 95 -16.36 10.00 0.78
N PRO A 96 -17.65 9.93 0.36
CA PRO A 96 -18.49 8.73 0.47
C PRO A 96 -18.28 7.82 -0.73
N ILE A 97 -17.08 7.23 -0.85
CA ILE A 97 -16.62 6.48 -2.02
C ILE A 97 -17.62 5.38 -2.39
N LYS A 98 -18.00 4.54 -1.40
CA LYS A 98 -18.94 3.44 -1.61
C LYS A 98 -20.28 3.93 -2.15
N ALA A 99 -20.90 4.88 -1.45
CA ALA A 99 -22.26 5.33 -1.79
C ALA A 99 -22.33 6.00 -3.17
N GLU A 100 -21.32 6.80 -3.54
CA GLU A 100 -21.31 7.47 -4.84
C GLU A 100 -21.06 6.49 -6.00
N LEU A 101 -20.21 5.48 -5.81
CA LEU A 101 -20.00 4.43 -6.82
C LEU A 101 -21.22 3.52 -6.94
N GLU A 102 -21.85 3.10 -5.84
CA GLU A 102 -23.10 2.33 -5.86
C GLU A 102 -24.23 3.08 -6.58
N LYS A 103 -24.38 4.36 -6.30
CA LYS A 103 -25.35 5.23 -6.98
C LYS A 103 -25.08 5.39 -8.47
N THR A 104 -23.80 5.50 -8.85
CA THR A 104 -23.40 5.78 -10.24
C THR A 104 -23.50 4.54 -11.12
N PHE A 105 -23.15 3.36 -10.60
CA PHE A 105 -23.04 2.14 -11.40
C PHE A 105 -24.13 1.10 -11.11
N GLY A 106 -24.88 1.26 -10.03
CA GLY A 106 -25.91 0.28 -9.63
C GLY A 106 -25.35 -1.07 -9.18
N LEU A 107 -24.05 -1.11 -8.82
CA LEU A 107 -23.32 -2.33 -8.45
C LEU A 107 -22.92 -2.29 -6.96
N PRO A 108 -22.80 -3.47 -6.30
CA PRO A 108 -22.26 -3.53 -4.96
C PRO A 108 -20.77 -3.09 -4.95
N VAL A 109 -20.37 -2.36 -3.90
CA VAL A 109 -19.03 -1.77 -3.76
C VAL A 109 -18.43 -2.14 -2.41
N ALA A 110 -17.16 -2.54 -2.40
CA ALA A 110 -16.34 -2.67 -1.20
C ALA A 110 -15.12 -1.74 -1.30
N VAL A 111 -14.77 -1.08 -0.19
CA VAL A 111 -13.67 -0.12 -0.13
C VAL A 111 -12.72 -0.48 0.99
N ALA A 112 -11.42 -0.55 0.72
CA ALA A 112 -10.38 -0.76 1.73
C ALA A 112 -9.20 0.20 1.53
N ASN A 113 -8.32 0.27 2.53
CA ASN A 113 -7.09 1.04 2.43
C ASN A 113 -6.13 0.44 1.40
N ASP A 114 -5.30 1.28 0.77
CA ASP A 114 -4.37 0.93 -0.31
C ASP A 114 -3.31 -0.12 0.07
N ALA A 115 -2.71 -0.01 1.26
CA ALA A 115 -1.73 -0.99 1.72
C ALA A 115 -2.40 -2.33 2.11
N ASN A 116 -3.61 -2.30 2.64
CA ASN A 116 -4.42 -3.49 2.86
C ASN A 116 -4.74 -4.18 1.53
N CYS A 117 -5.15 -3.42 0.51
CA CYS A 117 -5.40 -3.96 -0.82
C CYS A 117 -4.12 -4.51 -1.46
N MET A 118 -2.98 -3.82 -1.35
CA MET A 118 -1.70 -4.34 -1.83
C MET A 118 -1.42 -5.73 -1.24
N THR A 119 -1.55 -5.85 0.08
CA THR A 119 -1.30 -7.13 0.78
C THR A 119 -2.25 -8.22 0.30
N LEU A 120 -3.54 -7.92 0.18
CA LEU A 120 -4.56 -8.85 -0.32
C LEU A 120 -4.32 -9.27 -1.78
N GLY A 121 -3.90 -8.35 -2.63
CA GLY A 121 -3.57 -8.64 -4.03
C GLY A 121 -2.43 -9.65 -4.13
N GLU A 122 -1.37 -9.44 -3.36
CA GLU A 122 -0.22 -10.33 -3.31
C GLU A 122 -0.58 -11.72 -2.77
N VAL A 123 -1.50 -11.82 -1.82
CA VAL A 123 -2.01 -13.09 -1.29
C VAL A 123 -2.87 -13.82 -2.33
N TRP A 124 -3.67 -13.09 -3.09
CA TRP A 124 -4.56 -13.71 -4.07
C TRP A 124 -3.86 -14.12 -5.36
N ALA A 125 -3.05 -13.21 -5.95
CA ALA A 125 -2.52 -13.39 -7.30
C ALA A 125 -1.01 -13.09 -7.42
N GLY A 126 -0.33 -12.75 -6.31
CA GLY A 126 1.07 -12.33 -6.30
C GLY A 126 2.00 -13.25 -5.53
N GLY A 127 3.01 -12.65 -4.91
CA GLY A 127 4.13 -13.33 -4.22
C GLY A 127 3.79 -13.97 -2.87
N ALA A 128 2.56 -13.80 -2.36
CA ALA A 128 2.11 -14.37 -1.09
C ALA A 128 1.04 -15.45 -1.24
N GLN A 129 0.86 -16.02 -2.43
CA GLN A 129 -0.09 -17.13 -2.61
C GLN A 129 0.28 -18.32 -1.70
N GLY A 130 -0.75 -18.86 -0.99
CA GLY A 130 -0.59 -19.98 -0.08
C GLY A 130 -0.19 -19.61 1.36
N TYR A 131 0.15 -18.34 1.64
CA TYR A 131 0.41 -17.84 2.98
C TYR A 131 -0.88 -17.33 3.64
N THR A 132 -1.02 -17.56 4.95
CA THR A 132 -2.19 -17.14 5.74
C THR A 132 -1.86 -16.05 6.75
N ASP A 133 -0.60 -15.95 7.16
CA ASP A 133 -0.12 -14.98 8.15
C ASP A 133 0.98 -14.11 7.50
N VAL A 134 0.55 -12.96 7.00
CA VAL A 134 1.35 -12.08 6.13
C VAL A 134 1.30 -10.65 6.65
N ILE A 135 2.44 -9.99 6.67
CA ILE A 135 2.53 -8.54 6.82
C ILE A 135 2.98 -7.94 5.50
N GLY A 136 2.14 -7.13 4.87
CA GLY A 136 2.51 -6.29 3.75
C GLY A 136 2.91 -4.91 4.23
N VAL A 137 4.04 -4.39 3.72
CA VAL A 137 4.52 -3.04 4.02
C VAL A 137 4.82 -2.32 2.71
N THR A 138 4.31 -1.11 2.54
CA THR A 138 4.64 -0.25 1.40
C THR A 138 5.60 0.84 1.83
N LEU A 139 6.78 0.92 1.18
CA LEU A 139 7.78 1.95 1.38
C LEU A 139 7.71 2.98 0.25
N GLY A 140 7.12 4.13 0.53
CA GLY A 140 6.90 5.20 -0.45
C GLY A 140 7.03 6.59 0.16
N THR A 141 6.08 7.47 -0.14
CA THR A 141 5.97 8.80 0.52
C THR A 141 5.81 8.65 2.02
N GLY A 142 5.05 7.63 2.45
CA GLY A 142 4.92 7.18 3.82
C GLY A 142 5.23 5.69 3.94
N VAL A 143 4.81 5.10 5.06
CA VAL A 143 4.82 3.66 5.31
C VAL A 143 3.38 3.19 5.50
N GLY A 144 2.86 2.45 4.52
CA GLY A 144 1.58 1.77 4.64
C GLY A 144 1.75 0.34 5.11
N GLY A 145 0.68 -0.24 5.64
CA GLY A 145 0.70 -1.62 6.11
C GLY A 145 -0.62 -2.36 5.95
N GLY A 146 -0.53 -3.67 5.73
CA GLY A 146 -1.64 -4.60 5.78
C GLY A 146 -1.24 -5.86 6.53
N ILE A 147 -2.13 -6.37 7.38
CA ILE A 147 -1.87 -7.55 8.21
C ILE A 147 -2.92 -8.59 7.91
N LEU A 148 -2.48 -9.77 7.46
CA LEU A 148 -3.31 -10.97 7.44
C LEU A 148 -2.94 -11.88 8.61
N THR A 149 -3.94 -12.44 9.25
CA THR A 149 -3.78 -13.50 10.24
C THR A 149 -4.87 -14.55 10.04
N GLY A 150 -4.47 -15.82 9.93
CA GLY A 150 -5.37 -16.91 9.58
C GLY A 150 -6.11 -16.69 8.25
N GLY A 151 -5.47 -16.09 7.26
CA GLY A 151 -6.04 -15.80 5.94
C GLY A 151 -7.03 -14.64 5.89
N ARG A 152 -7.18 -13.87 6.97
CA ARG A 152 -8.12 -12.74 7.06
C ARG A 152 -7.39 -11.44 7.36
N LEU A 153 -7.84 -10.38 6.72
CA LEU A 153 -7.31 -9.04 6.96
C LEU A 153 -7.67 -8.56 8.38
N LEU A 154 -6.69 -8.05 9.11
CA LEU A 154 -6.88 -7.44 10.43
C LEU A 154 -7.38 -6.00 10.27
N GLU A 155 -8.68 -5.84 10.19
CA GLU A 155 -9.31 -4.53 9.97
C GLU A 155 -9.57 -3.74 11.26
N GLY A 156 -9.59 -4.42 12.41
CA GLY A 156 -9.96 -3.81 13.68
C GLY A 156 -11.44 -3.41 13.76
N ALA A 157 -11.78 -2.58 14.74
CA ALA A 157 -13.17 -2.29 15.09
C ALA A 157 -13.94 -1.49 14.02
N ARG A 158 -13.26 -0.68 13.20
CA ARG A 158 -13.86 0.23 12.21
C ARG A 158 -13.24 0.12 10.81
N GLY A 159 -12.46 -0.92 10.55
CA GLY A 159 -11.77 -1.07 9.27
C GLY A 159 -10.49 -0.22 9.12
N LEU A 160 -10.01 0.40 10.21
CA LEU A 160 -8.84 1.28 10.22
C LEU A 160 -7.55 0.59 10.66
N GLY A 161 -7.54 -0.74 10.80
CA GLY A 161 -6.36 -1.50 11.19
C GLY A 161 -5.28 -1.50 10.10
N GLY A 162 -4.01 -1.63 10.52
CA GLY A 162 -2.90 -1.71 9.56
C GLY A 162 -2.10 -0.41 9.39
N GLU A 163 -2.37 0.64 10.16
CA GLU A 163 -1.61 1.92 10.14
C GLU A 163 -0.19 1.75 10.73
N LEU A 164 0.61 0.82 10.15
CA LEU A 164 1.89 0.38 10.68
C LEU A 164 2.92 1.51 10.73
N GLY A 165 2.88 2.44 9.79
CA GLY A 165 3.79 3.58 9.76
C GLY A 165 3.68 4.51 10.96
N HIS A 166 2.53 4.46 11.68
CA HIS A 166 2.27 5.41 12.78
C HIS A 166 2.50 4.85 14.17
N TYR A 167 2.92 3.57 14.32
CA TYR A 167 3.43 3.16 15.63
C TYR A 167 4.82 3.78 15.89
N ARG A 168 5.16 4.01 17.16
CA ARG A 168 6.34 4.80 17.52
C ARG A 168 7.55 3.92 17.74
N THR A 169 8.57 4.08 16.90
CA THR A 169 9.91 3.49 17.11
C THR A 169 10.82 4.43 17.90
N HIS A 170 10.57 5.76 17.84
CA HIS A 170 11.36 6.80 18.50
C HIS A 170 10.47 7.63 19.43
N ALA A 171 10.01 7.01 20.53
CA ALA A 171 9.01 7.61 21.41
C ALA A 171 9.49 8.84 22.21
N LEU A 172 10.79 8.91 22.54
CA LEU A 172 11.32 9.94 23.44
C LEU A 172 11.84 11.18 22.71
N ASP A 173 12.61 10.97 21.63
CA ASP A 173 13.36 12.00 20.90
C ASP A 173 13.00 12.10 19.42
N GLY A 174 11.87 11.50 19.03
CA GLY A 174 11.44 11.39 17.66
C GLY A 174 11.00 12.71 17.02
N VAL A 175 11.13 12.78 15.69
CA VAL A 175 10.67 13.94 14.88
C VAL A 175 9.16 13.98 14.75
N ASP A 176 8.61 15.17 14.47
CA ASP A 176 7.18 15.38 14.27
C ASP A 176 6.67 14.57 13.06
N CYS A 177 5.48 13.97 13.22
CA CYS A 177 4.76 13.25 12.19
C CYS A 177 3.52 14.01 11.74
N THR A 178 3.14 13.87 10.48
CA THR A 178 1.93 14.46 9.89
C THR A 178 0.64 14.00 10.56
N CYS A 179 0.65 12.85 11.27
CA CYS A 179 -0.48 12.37 12.06
C CYS A 179 -0.68 13.13 13.38
N GLY A 180 0.16 14.12 13.71
CA GLY A 180 0.12 14.88 14.96
C GLY A 180 0.92 14.27 16.11
N ALA A 181 1.51 13.08 15.93
CA ALA A 181 2.39 12.44 16.92
C ALA A 181 3.87 12.74 16.63
N LYS A 182 4.78 12.21 17.50
CA LYS A 182 6.23 12.24 17.30
C LYS A 182 6.77 10.82 17.28
N GLY A 183 7.86 10.61 16.53
CA GLY A 183 8.61 9.36 16.53
C GLY A 183 7.92 8.20 15.83
N CYS A 184 6.96 8.45 14.95
CA CYS A 184 6.33 7.42 14.11
C CYS A 184 7.36 6.77 13.20
N TRP A 185 7.29 5.47 13.04
CA TRP A 185 8.20 4.67 12.21
C TRP A 185 8.32 5.20 10.78
N GLU A 186 7.23 5.65 10.19
CA GLU A 186 7.20 6.27 8.86
C GLU A 186 8.27 7.37 8.68
N ARG A 187 8.52 8.16 9.74
CA ARG A 187 9.44 9.30 9.66
C ARG A 187 10.90 8.88 9.48
N TYR A 188 11.20 7.60 9.66
CA TYR A 188 12.52 6.97 9.56
C TYR A 188 12.58 5.94 8.45
N ALA A 189 11.54 5.15 8.26
CA ALA A 189 11.50 4.03 7.33
C ALA A 189 10.96 4.35 5.93
N ALA A 190 10.22 5.46 5.75
CA ALA A 190 9.70 5.82 4.42
C ALA A 190 10.83 6.17 3.44
N THR A 191 10.60 5.96 2.13
CA THR A 191 11.54 6.40 1.08
C THR A 191 11.82 7.90 1.14
N THR A 192 10.83 8.71 1.55
CA THR A 192 11.02 10.15 1.77
C THR A 192 11.98 10.46 2.91
N ALA A 193 12.09 9.60 3.92
CA ALA A 193 13.08 9.75 4.98
C ALA A 193 14.51 9.51 4.46
N LEU A 194 14.70 8.47 3.65
CA LEU A 194 15.96 8.21 2.96
C LEU A 194 16.36 9.38 2.06
N VAL A 195 15.43 9.86 1.22
CA VAL A 195 15.69 10.99 0.30
C VAL A 195 16.08 12.25 1.08
N ARG A 196 15.39 12.56 2.18
CA ARG A 196 15.74 13.70 3.05
C ARG A 196 17.17 13.58 3.58
N ALA A 197 17.52 12.43 4.17
CA ALA A 197 18.85 12.20 4.71
C ALA A 197 19.95 12.24 3.62
N ALA A 198 19.65 11.78 2.41
CA ALA A 198 20.55 11.82 1.28
C ALA A 198 20.78 13.26 0.78
N GLN A 199 19.71 14.05 0.64
CA GLN A 199 19.80 15.46 0.19
C GLN A 199 20.59 16.36 1.17
N GLU A 200 20.61 16.03 2.47
CA GLU A 200 21.45 16.72 3.46
C GLU A 200 22.95 16.52 3.19
N LYS A 201 23.33 15.44 2.50
CA LYS A 201 24.72 15.15 2.10
C LYS A 201 25.04 15.64 0.71
N ASP A 202 24.14 15.42 -0.26
CA ASP A 202 24.29 15.88 -1.64
C ASP A 202 22.92 16.14 -2.27
N PRO A 203 22.60 17.40 -2.68
CA PRO A 203 21.36 17.74 -3.34
C PRO A 203 21.08 16.97 -4.65
N ALA A 204 22.10 16.36 -5.25
CA ALA A 204 21.94 15.53 -6.45
C ALA A 204 21.15 14.24 -6.17
N TRP A 205 21.15 13.76 -4.94
CA TRP A 205 20.39 12.56 -4.50
C TRP A 205 18.93 12.90 -4.18
N LYS A 206 18.24 13.43 -5.16
CA LYS A 206 16.91 14.04 -5.04
C LYS A 206 15.73 13.04 -4.98
N ASP A 207 15.96 11.79 -5.33
CA ASP A 207 14.96 10.74 -5.35
C ASP A 207 15.60 9.35 -5.17
N GLY A 208 14.76 8.33 -4.95
CA GLY A 208 15.25 6.96 -4.75
C GLY A 208 16.06 6.43 -5.92
N ARG A 209 15.76 6.80 -7.18
CA ARG A 209 16.50 6.35 -8.35
C ARG A 209 17.93 6.87 -8.34
N ALA A 210 18.12 8.17 -8.06
CA ALA A 210 19.44 8.77 -7.95
C ALA A 210 20.27 8.15 -6.81
N ILE A 211 19.63 7.85 -5.67
CA ILE A 211 20.27 7.21 -4.51
C ILE A 211 20.73 5.80 -4.87
N PHE A 212 19.83 4.95 -5.38
CA PHE A 212 20.20 3.57 -5.71
C PHE A 212 21.22 3.49 -6.86
N ALA A 213 21.14 4.37 -7.86
CA ALA A 213 22.18 4.45 -8.91
C ALA A 213 23.57 4.81 -8.34
N ALA A 214 23.63 5.73 -7.37
CA ALA A 214 24.90 6.07 -6.70
C ALA A 214 25.43 4.89 -5.85
N ALA A 215 24.54 4.15 -5.19
CA ALA A 215 24.90 2.94 -4.43
C ALA A 215 25.46 1.83 -5.35
N GLU A 216 24.81 1.58 -6.48
CA GLU A 216 25.27 0.63 -7.50
C GLU A 216 26.64 1.03 -8.09
N ALA A 217 26.93 2.34 -8.16
CA ALA A 217 28.23 2.87 -8.54
C ALA A 217 29.29 2.78 -7.41
N GLY A 218 28.94 2.24 -6.25
CA GLY A 218 29.85 2.04 -5.12
C GLY A 218 30.10 3.30 -4.27
N ASN A 219 29.19 4.28 -4.26
CA ASN A 219 29.33 5.46 -3.42
C ASN A 219 29.21 5.08 -1.93
N GLU A 220 30.29 5.15 -1.20
CA GLU A 220 30.38 4.74 0.21
C GLU A 220 29.42 5.54 1.12
N THR A 221 29.24 6.83 0.89
CA THR A 221 28.30 7.66 1.67
C THR A 221 26.87 7.18 1.50
N VAL A 222 26.47 6.85 0.26
CA VAL A 222 25.13 6.34 -0.03
C VAL A 222 24.94 4.94 0.51
N LEU A 223 25.94 4.08 0.42
CA LEU A 223 25.89 2.73 0.99
C LEU A 223 25.69 2.79 2.51
N ALA A 224 26.41 3.69 3.21
CA ALA A 224 26.21 3.91 4.64
C ALA A 224 24.81 4.46 4.98
N LEU A 225 24.25 5.35 4.14
CA LEU A 225 22.88 5.83 4.31
C LEU A 225 21.84 4.72 4.13
N LEU A 226 22.03 3.86 3.13
CA LEU A 226 21.15 2.70 2.89
C LEU A 226 21.23 1.70 4.04
N ASP A 227 22.44 1.46 4.56
CA ASP A 227 22.63 0.56 5.71
C ASP A 227 21.86 1.07 6.94
N ALA A 228 22.05 2.35 7.32
CA ALA A 228 21.31 2.96 8.41
C ALA A 228 19.78 2.99 8.18
N TRP A 229 19.35 3.23 6.94
CA TRP A 229 17.92 3.22 6.61
C TRP A 229 17.30 1.83 6.69
N THR A 230 18.01 0.80 6.26
CA THR A 230 17.55 -0.59 6.40
C THR A 230 17.53 -1.05 7.87
N ASP A 231 18.37 -0.49 8.75
CA ASP A 231 18.25 -0.70 10.20
C ASP A 231 16.94 -0.14 10.76
N GLU A 232 16.56 1.07 10.38
CA GLU A 232 15.29 1.68 10.79
C GLU A 232 14.08 0.86 10.32
N ILE A 233 14.13 0.33 9.11
CA ILE A 233 13.08 -0.55 8.58
C ILE A 233 13.05 -1.85 9.40
N ALA A 234 14.20 -2.48 9.62
CA ALA A 234 14.31 -3.76 10.31
C ALA A 234 13.83 -3.68 11.77
N GLN A 235 14.16 -2.60 12.49
CA GLN A 235 13.70 -2.39 13.87
C GLN A 235 12.17 -2.36 13.96
N GLY A 236 11.53 -1.65 13.02
CA GLY A 236 10.08 -1.60 12.96
C GLY A 236 9.47 -2.97 12.67
N LEU A 237 9.99 -3.68 11.69
CA LEU A 237 9.52 -5.01 11.33
C LEU A 237 9.75 -6.03 12.44
N ALA A 238 10.87 -5.98 13.16
CA ALA A 238 11.15 -6.88 14.28
C ALA A 238 10.09 -6.79 15.39
N GLY A 239 9.62 -5.58 15.71
CA GLY A 239 8.50 -5.39 16.62
C GLY A 239 7.22 -6.07 16.15
N MET A 240 6.91 -5.96 14.86
CA MET A 240 5.74 -6.62 14.26
C MET A 240 5.87 -8.13 14.22
N VAL A 241 7.07 -8.66 13.95
CA VAL A 241 7.33 -10.11 14.00
C VAL A 241 7.02 -10.66 15.38
N HIS A 242 7.44 -10.00 16.45
CA HIS A 242 7.15 -10.46 17.81
C HIS A 242 5.67 -10.38 18.21
N ILE A 243 4.88 -9.47 17.57
CA ILE A 243 3.45 -9.31 17.88
C ILE A 243 2.60 -10.28 17.06
N PHE A 244 2.90 -10.44 15.77
CA PHE A 244 2.01 -11.14 14.83
C PHE A 244 2.54 -12.50 14.39
N ASN A 245 3.83 -12.79 14.60
CA ASN A 245 4.49 -14.02 14.18
C ASN A 245 4.15 -14.43 12.74
N PRO A 246 4.41 -13.57 11.73
CA PRO A 246 4.02 -13.84 10.35
C PRO A 246 4.90 -14.93 9.73
N GLN A 247 4.36 -15.61 8.73
CA GLN A 247 5.10 -16.51 7.84
C GLN A 247 5.92 -15.71 6.83
N LEU A 248 5.36 -14.58 6.37
CA LEU A 248 5.92 -13.77 5.29
C LEU A 248 5.74 -12.28 5.57
N ILE A 249 6.80 -11.52 5.31
CA ILE A 249 6.74 -10.06 5.19
C ILE A 249 6.96 -9.71 3.71
N LEU A 250 6.03 -8.94 3.13
CA LEU A 250 6.14 -8.40 1.78
C LEU A 250 6.50 -6.93 1.82
N ILE A 251 7.54 -6.56 1.10
CA ILE A 251 7.96 -5.16 0.93
C ILE A 251 7.51 -4.68 -0.45
N GLY A 252 6.56 -3.77 -0.46
CA GLY A 252 6.06 -3.07 -1.64
C GLY A 252 6.54 -1.62 -1.72
N GLY A 253 6.04 -0.89 -2.71
CA GLY A 253 6.40 0.51 -2.97
C GLY A 253 7.47 0.64 -4.06
N GLY A 254 7.76 1.88 -4.44
CA GLY A 254 8.60 2.17 -5.61
C GLY A 254 10.05 1.69 -5.54
N VAL A 255 10.53 1.37 -4.35
CA VAL A 255 11.91 0.91 -4.09
C VAL A 255 12.02 -0.61 -3.95
N SER A 256 10.91 -1.34 -3.93
CA SER A 256 10.88 -2.78 -3.63
C SER A 256 11.61 -3.67 -4.64
N ALA A 257 11.89 -3.17 -5.85
CA ALA A 257 12.66 -3.90 -6.87
C ALA A 257 14.16 -4.06 -6.50
N GLN A 258 14.65 -3.35 -5.48
CA GLN A 258 16.05 -3.32 -5.06
C GLN A 258 16.39 -4.53 -4.18
N GLN A 259 16.57 -5.69 -4.80
CA GLN A 259 16.77 -6.96 -4.09
C GLN A 259 18.01 -6.93 -3.19
N LYS A 260 19.19 -6.66 -3.76
CA LYS A 260 20.47 -6.71 -3.04
C LYS A 260 20.70 -5.54 -2.08
N LEU A 261 20.20 -4.35 -2.43
CA LEU A 261 20.46 -3.13 -1.67
C LEU A 261 19.35 -2.82 -0.65
N LEU A 262 18.24 -3.56 -0.68
CA LEU A 262 17.11 -3.32 0.20
C LEU A 262 16.58 -4.62 0.84
N ILE A 263 16.07 -5.54 0.02
CA ILE A 263 15.32 -6.70 0.54
C ILE A 263 16.23 -7.64 1.33
N GLU A 264 17.38 -8.00 0.79
CA GLU A 264 18.36 -8.90 1.45
C GLU A 264 18.86 -8.31 2.77
N PRO A 265 19.35 -7.04 2.83
CA PRO A 265 19.75 -6.42 4.10
C PRO A 265 18.62 -6.34 5.13
N ILE A 266 17.40 -5.99 4.73
CA ILE A 266 16.25 -6.00 5.64
C ILE A 266 16.02 -7.41 6.20
N ALA A 267 16.04 -8.44 5.35
CA ALA A 267 15.81 -9.81 5.79
C ALA A 267 16.86 -10.29 6.79
N GLU A 268 18.14 -9.99 6.55
CA GLU A 268 19.23 -10.32 7.45
C GLU A 268 19.08 -9.60 8.80
N LYS A 269 18.84 -8.28 8.77
CA LYS A 269 18.73 -7.45 9.97
C LYS A 269 17.49 -7.80 10.81
N VAL A 270 16.36 -8.07 10.20
CA VAL A 270 15.14 -8.52 10.91
C VAL A 270 15.40 -9.85 11.59
N LYS A 271 15.93 -10.85 10.87
CA LYS A 271 16.22 -12.18 11.45
C LYS A 271 17.24 -12.12 12.58
N ALA A 272 18.22 -11.23 12.50
CA ALA A 272 19.20 -11.00 13.55
C ALA A 272 18.61 -10.26 14.79
N SER A 273 17.52 -9.52 14.63
CA SER A 273 16.91 -8.67 15.66
C SER A 273 15.77 -9.34 16.41
N VAL A 274 15.26 -10.48 15.94
CA VAL A 274 14.16 -11.20 16.59
C VAL A 274 14.67 -12.41 17.39
N MET A 275 13.86 -12.88 18.34
CA MET A 275 14.18 -14.12 19.06
C MET A 275 14.29 -15.30 18.07
N PRO A 276 15.25 -16.23 18.23
CA PRO A 276 15.56 -17.27 17.24
C PRO A 276 14.33 -18.06 16.74
N ALA A 277 13.40 -18.38 17.62
CA ALA A 277 12.18 -19.11 17.27
C ALA A 277 11.27 -18.35 16.30
N PHE A 278 11.33 -17.02 16.28
CA PHE A 278 10.57 -16.18 15.33
C PHE A 278 11.28 -16.01 13.99
N ALA A 279 12.60 -16.21 13.94
CA ALA A 279 13.35 -16.17 12.68
C ALA A 279 13.19 -17.46 11.87
N GLU A 280 12.85 -18.56 12.54
CA GLU A 280 12.67 -19.86 11.90
C GLU A 280 11.45 -19.84 10.97
N GLY A 281 11.65 -20.14 9.68
CA GLY A 281 10.59 -20.14 8.68
C GLY A 281 10.08 -18.75 8.24
N LEU A 282 10.54 -17.65 8.87
CA LEU A 282 10.17 -16.29 8.45
C LEU A 282 10.79 -15.96 7.09
N GLU A 283 9.97 -15.54 6.17
CA GLU A 283 10.40 -15.06 4.86
C GLU A 283 10.17 -13.55 4.70
N ILE A 284 11.08 -12.87 4.00
CA ILE A 284 10.95 -11.45 3.65
C ILE A 284 11.25 -11.31 2.17
N ARG A 285 10.29 -10.80 1.42
CA ARG A 285 10.33 -10.74 -0.05
C ARG A 285 9.81 -9.41 -0.58
N ALA A 286 10.17 -9.08 -1.82
CA ALA A 286 9.54 -8.01 -2.57
C ALA A 286 8.13 -8.42 -3.03
N ALA A 287 7.21 -7.47 -3.06
CA ALA A 287 5.91 -7.59 -3.71
C ALA A 287 6.08 -7.78 -5.23
N GLN A 288 5.18 -8.55 -5.86
CA GLN A 288 5.32 -8.97 -7.26
C GLN A 288 4.33 -8.31 -8.21
N LEU A 289 3.14 -7.92 -7.74
CA LEU A 289 2.09 -7.31 -8.57
C LEU A 289 2.35 -5.83 -8.90
N HIS A 290 3.37 -5.23 -8.28
CA HIS A 290 3.76 -3.85 -8.52
C HIS A 290 2.56 -2.87 -8.47
N ASN A 291 2.36 -2.12 -9.54
CA ASN A 291 1.29 -1.10 -9.64
C ASN A 291 -0.12 -1.68 -9.76
N ASP A 292 -0.29 -2.97 -10.00
CA ASP A 292 -1.58 -3.61 -10.15
C ASP A 292 -2.10 -4.18 -8.81
N ALA A 293 -1.23 -4.25 -7.78
CA ALA A 293 -1.53 -4.86 -6.49
C ALA A 293 -2.76 -4.24 -5.80
N GLY A 294 -2.88 -2.91 -5.82
CA GLY A 294 -4.01 -2.20 -5.21
C GLY A 294 -5.35 -2.58 -5.83
N MET A 295 -5.46 -2.51 -7.17
CA MET A 295 -6.73 -2.83 -7.85
C MET A 295 -7.08 -4.33 -7.77
N VAL A 296 -6.08 -5.23 -7.87
CA VAL A 296 -6.29 -6.68 -7.74
C VAL A 296 -6.76 -7.01 -6.33
N GLY A 297 -6.07 -6.47 -5.32
CA GLY A 297 -6.44 -6.69 -3.92
C GLY A 297 -7.78 -6.07 -3.54
N ALA A 298 -8.15 -4.95 -4.13
CA ALA A 298 -9.48 -4.34 -3.94
C ALA A 298 -10.60 -5.27 -4.43
N VAL A 299 -10.41 -5.93 -5.57
CA VAL A 299 -11.35 -6.94 -6.07
C VAL A 299 -11.38 -8.17 -5.15
N TYR A 300 -10.23 -8.61 -4.66
CA TYR A 300 -10.20 -9.72 -3.70
C TYR A 300 -10.90 -9.37 -2.38
N TYR A 301 -10.69 -8.15 -1.87
CA TYR A 301 -11.42 -7.63 -0.71
C TYR A 301 -12.94 -7.60 -0.94
N PHE A 302 -13.38 -7.12 -2.12
CA PHE A 302 -14.78 -7.18 -2.51
C PHE A 302 -15.33 -8.60 -2.45
N ARG A 303 -14.63 -9.57 -3.03
CA ARG A 303 -15.05 -10.98 -3.04
C ARG A 303 -15.16 -11.57 -1.63
N GLN A 304 -14.18 -11.32 -0.76
CA GLN A 304 -14.20 -11.81 0.62
C GLN A 304 -15.34 -11.20 1.46
N THR A 305 -15.76 -9.97 1.16
CA THR A 305 -16.73 -9.24 1.96
C THR A 305 -18.15 -9.32 1.44
N MET A 306 -18.33 -9.36 0.13
CA MET A 306 -19.63 -9.24 -0.54
C MET A 306 -20.11 -10.54 -1.19
N GLU A 307 -19.22 -11.43 -1.60
CA GLU A 307 -19.57 -12.76 -2.08
C GLU A 307 -19.46 -13.74 -0.89
N LYS A 308 -20.63 -14.19 -0.40
CA LYS A 308 -20.65 -15.29 0.56
C LYS A 308 -20.33 -16.57 -0.21
N GLU A 309 -19.31 -17.29 0.21
CA GLU A 309 -19.09 -18.68 -0.22
C GLU A 309 -20.27 -19.57 0.16
#